data_f2ba0e9f38f9869df0806c11af8ccfbd
#
_entry.id   f2ba0e9f38f9869df0806c11af8ccfbd
#
_cell.length_a   1.000
_cell.length_b   1.000
_cell.length_c   1.000
_cell.angle_alpha   90.00
_cell.angle_beta   90.00
_cell.angle_gamma   90.00
#
_symmetry.space_group_name_H-M   'P 1'
#
loop_
_entity.id
_entity.type
_entity.pdbx_description
1 polymer ?
#
loop_
_entity_poly.entity_id
_entity_poly.type
_entity_poly.pdbx_seq_one_letter_code
_entity_poly.pdbx_strand_id
1 'polypeptide(L)'
;MAYGSKACGGSRPCMPRSGPFCRHCLTLLRQPLLTDTLCAPDAPRPRASARPFHHPAVIYNPDTMPNTTPDPQNQFANKAQAWSARFSEPVSDLVKRYTASVDFDKRLARHDIQGSLAHADMLAAQGIISAQDLEAIERGMAQIRSEIEAGTFQWLLDLEDVHLNIEKRLVELVGDAGKRLHTGRSRNDQVATDIRLWLREQIDMLIGLLHDLRRALATVALDHADTIMPGFTHLQVAQPVTFGHHLLAYAEMFGRDAERLADCRRRVNRLPLGAAALAGTSFPIDRERVAATLGFDGVCRNSLDAVSDRDFAIEFCAAAALIMTHVSRFSEELVLWMSPRVGFIDLADRFCTGSSIMPQKKNPDVPELARGKTGRVNGHLVALLTLMKGQPLAYNKDNQEDKEGLFDTADTLRDTLTLFADMAGGIKVKPQAMREAALQGFATATDLADYLVKRGLPFRDAHEVVAHAVRDCEQRGCDLADLSLDELKAYNPAIEADVHEVLTLEGSVAARKHVGGTAPERVREEAARILAETAPQQG
;
A
#
# COMPACT_ATOMS: atom_id res chain seq x y z
N MET A 1 0.43 -24.76 55.53
CA MET A 1 0.27 -26.21 55.46
C MET A 1 0.69 -26.59 54.05
N ALA A 2 1.89 -26.88 53.76
CA ALA A 2 2.75 -27.98 54.10
C ALA A 2 2.38 -29.26 53.33
N TYR A 3 3.43 -29.74 52.63
CA TYR A 3 3.71 -31.05 52.04
C TYR A 3 3.22 -31.30 50.62
N GLY A 4 4.02 -31.81 49.68
CA GLY A 4 5.36 -32.39 49.80
C GLY A 4 5.82 -32.90 48.42
N SER A 5 7.09 -32.85 48.25
CA SER A 5 7.91 -33.35 47.14
C SER A 5 7.81 -34.86 46.93
N LYS A 6 7.99 -35.32 45.70
CA LYS A 6 8.85 -36.48 45.38
C LYS A 6 9.34 -36.45 43.93
N ALA A 7 10.64 -36.45 43.82
CA ALA A 7 11.42 -36.76 42.63
C ALA A 7 11.58 -38.27 42.45
N CYS A 8 11.75 -38.69 41.19
CA CYS A 8 12.49 -39.86 40.66
C CYS A 8 12.10 -39.96 39.18
N GLY A 9 12.91 -40.10 38.21
CA GLY A 9 14.22 -40.62 38.04
C GLY A 9 14.33 -40.97 36.54
N GLY A 10 15.47 -40.72 35.95
CA GLY A 10 15.80 -40.73 34.56
C GLY A 10 15.57 -41.99 33.75
N SER A 11 15.55 -41.80 32.45
CA SER A 11 16.19 -42.67 31.43
C SER A 11 16.19 -41.98 30.06
N ARG A 12 17.38 -41.83 29.52
CA ARG A 12 17.58 -41.49 28.08
C ARG A 12 17.28 -42.74 27.25
N PRO A 13 16.72 -42.60 26.06
CA PRO A 13 16.88 -43.61 25.01
C PRO A 13 17.84 -43.17 23.92
N CYS A 14 18.57 -44.19 23.47
CA CYS A 14 19.60 -44.26 22.47
C CYS A 14 19.20 -43.77 21.09
N MET A 15 20.20 -43.24 20.38
CA MET A 15 20.23 -43.14 18.91
C MET A 15 20.25 -44.54 18.27
N PRO A 16 19.65 -44.73 17.11
CA PRO A 16 20.02 -45.79 16.18
C PRO A 16 20.99 -45.28 15.12
N ARG A 17 21.91 -46.18 14.82
CA ARG A 17 23.05 -46.06 13.93
C ARG A 17 22.64 -46.00 12.43
N SER A 18 23.49 -45.30 11.68
CA SER A 18 23.68 -45.32 10.25
C SER A 18 23.56 -46.69 9.56
N GLY A 19 22.80 -46.75 8.49
CA GLY A 19 22.79 -47.82 7.49
C GLY A 19 22.85 -47.23 6.06
N PRO A 20 23.35 -47.92 5.05
CA PRO A 20 24.04 -47.34 3.90
C PRO A 20 23.12 -46.85 2.77
N PHE A 21 23.58 -45.78 2.11
CA PHE A 21 23.05 -45.22 0.87
C PHE A 21 22.93 -46.26 -0.25
N CYS A 22 21.72 -46.42 -0.76
CA CYS A 22 21.47 -47.15 -2.01
C CYS A 22 21.78 -46.21 -3.19
N ARG A 23 22.88 -46.48 -3.89
CA ARG A 23 23.19 -45.93 -5.22
C ARG A 23 22.33 -46.63 -6.27
N HIS A 24 21.16 -46.08 -6.61
CA HIS A 24 20.45 -46.36 -7.85
C HIS A 24 19.26 -45.41 -8.00
N CYS A 25 19.51 -44.21 -8.52
CA CYS A 25 18.52 -43.36 -9.21
C CYS A 25 19.23 -42.14 -9.80
N LEU A 26 20.17 -42.38 -10.69
CA LEU A 26 20.81 -41.35 -11.51
C LEU A 26 21.11 -41.97 -12.90
N THR A 27 20.04 -42.21 -13.66
CA THR A 27 20.15 -42.44 -15.10
C THR A 27 18.77 -42.26 -15.70
N LEU A 28 18.53 -41.09 -16.25
CA LEU A 28 17.57 -40.82 -17.33
C LEU A 28 17.43 -39.29 -17.44
N LEU A 29 18.30 -38.67 -18.22
CA LEU A 29 18.11 -37.46 -19.01
C LEU A 29 19.45 -37.05 -19.63
N ARG A 30 19.92 -37.86 -20.56
CA ARG A 30 20.83 -37.44 -21.62
C ARG A 30 20.27 -37.98 -22.92
N GLN A 31 19.75 -37.12 -23.75
CA GLN A 31 19.64 -37.36 -25.18
C GLN A 31 20.40 -36.27 -25.93
N PRO A 32 21.07 -36.63 -27.04
CA PRO A 32 22.15 -35.84 -27.63
C PRO A 32 21.64 -34.84 -28.68
N LEU A 33 22.39 -33.77 -28.80
CA LEU A 33 22.39 -32.86 -29.93
C LEU A 33 22.73 -33.62 -31.23
N LEU A 34 21.86 -33.55 -32.21
CA LEU A 34 22.16 -33.90 -33.60
C LEU A 34 22.63 -32.63 -34.32
N THR A 35 23.87 -32.70 -34.76
CA THR A 35 24.55 -31.79 -35.66
C THR A 35 24.20 -32.11 -37.13
N ASP A 36 24.29 -31.03 -37.93
CA ASP A 36 24.58 -30.96 -39.35
C ASP A 36 23.50 -31.30 -40.39
N THR A 37 23.07 -30.29 -41.08
CA THR A 37 22.99 -30.31 -42.54
C THR A 37 23.19 -28.91 -43.15
N LEU A 38 24.35 -28.73 -43.72
CA LEU A 38 24.84 -28.01 -44.88
C LEU A 38 23.93 -27.02 -45.66
N CYS A 39 24.49 -25.86 -45.75
CA CYS A 39 24.65 -24.89 -46.85
C CYS A 39 23.81 -24.95 -48.12
N ALA A 40 23.23 -23.81 -48.50
CA ALA A 40 23.36 -23.20 -49.83
C ALA A 40 23.07 -21.70 -49.78
N PRO A 41 23.64 -20.85 -50.63
CA PRO A 41 23.90 -19.42 -50.41
C PRO A 41 22.94 -18.44 -51.11
N ASP A 42 22.94 -17.21 -50.55
CA ASP A 42 22.72 -15.94 -51.21
C ASP A 42 21.40 -15.60 -51.93
N ALA A 43 20.63 -14.74 -51.25
CA ALA A 43 19.93 -13.63 -51.89
C ALA A 43 20.01 -12.39 -51.03
N PRO A 44 20.32 -11.20 -51.56
CA PRO A 44 20.58 -10.01 -50.76
C PRO A 44 19.28 -9.37 -50.25
N ARG A 45 19.20 -9.14 -48.95
CA ARG A 45 18.15 -8.32 -48.33
C ARG A 45 18.44 -6.83 -48.57
N PRO A 46 17.44 -5.99 -48.88
CA PRO A 46 17.63 -4.57 -49.05
C PRO A 46 17.99 -3.91 -47.71
N ARG A 47 19.07 -3.14 -47.68
CA ARG A 47 19.48 -2.30 -46.55
C ARG A 47 18.43 -1.20 -46.36
N ALA A 48 17.72 -1.25 -45.21
CA ALA A 48 16.97 -0.11 -44.72
C ALA A 48 17.98 0.98 -44.33
N SER A 49 17.92 2.11 -45.01
CA SER A 49 18.68 3.30 -44.69
C SER A 49 18.19 3.86 -43.36
N ALA A 50 18.98 3.72 -42.32
CA ALA A 50 18.79 4.46 -41.06
C ALA A 50 19.06 5.95 -41.36
N ARG A 51 18.03 6.75 -41.35
CA ARG A 51 18.18 8.22 -41.27
C ARG A 51 18.68 8.57 -39.89
N PRO A 52 19.75 9.35 -39.72
CA PRO A 52 20.17 9.83 -38.44
C PRO A 52 19.10 10.82 -37.92
N PHE A 53 18.60 10.55 -36.68
CA PHE A 53 17.83 11.52 -35.93
C PHE A 53 18.75 12.71 -35.63
N HIS A 54 18.60 13.81 -36.30
CA HIS A 54 19.18 15.09 -35.91
C HIS A 54 18.39 15.63 -34.70
N HIS A 55 18.96 15.46 -33.49
CA HIS A 55 18.63 16.36 -32.39
C HIS A 55 19.24 17.73 -32.74
N PRO A 56 18.51 18.83 -32.64
CA PRO A 56 19.11 20.14 -32.73
C PRO A 56 20.09 20.30 -31.56
N ALA A 57 21.37 20.32 -31.84
CA ALA A 57 22.38 20.73 -30.88
C ALA A 57 22.07 22.19 -30.50
N VAL A 58 21.65 22.39 -29.25
CA VAL A 58 21.63 23.72 -28.66
C VAL A 58 23.09 24.14 -28.56
N ILE A 59 23.49 25.03 -29.48
CA ILE A 59 24.81 25.66 -29.44
C ILE A 59 24.82 26.57 -28.20
N TYR A 60 25.48 26.13 -27.15
CA TYR A 60 25.72 26.93 -25.95
C TYR A 60 26.75 28.00 -26.29
N ASN A 61 26.35 29.27 -26.29
CA ASN A 61 27.25 30.40 -26.45
C ASN A 61 27.73 30.85 -25.06
N PRO A 62 29.01 30.66 -24.70
CA PRO A 62 29.51 30.97 -23.35
C PRO A 62 29.63 32.47 -23.06
N ASP A 63 29.40 33.34 -24.03
CA ASP A 63 29.70 34.79 -23.89
C ASP A 63 28.50 35.67 -23.50
N THR A 64 27.35 35.07 -23.08
CA THR A 64 26.15 35.84 -22.70
C THR A 64 25.75 35.76 -21.22
N MET A 65 26.68 35.51 -20.31
CA MET A 65 26.43 35.65 -18.88
C MET A 65 26.69 37.09 -18.41
N PRO A 66 25.74 37.74 -17.71
CA PRO A 66 26.06 39.00 -17.06
C PRO A 66 27.08 38.75 -15.95
N ASN A 67 28.19 39.50 -16.02
CA ASN A 67 29.27 39.47 -15.05
C ASN A 67 28.79 40.11 -13.74
N THR A 68 28.09 39.35 -12.89
CA THR A 68 27.77 39.77 -11.52
C THR A 68 28.92 39.27 -10.62
N THR A 69 29.80 40.19 -10.26
CA THR A 69 30.75 39.95 -9.17
C THR A 69 29.99 39.59 -7.90
N PRO A 70 30.24 38.41 -7.28
CA PRO A 70 29.55 38.02 -6.05
C PRO A 70 29.82 39.03 -4.93
N ASP A 71 28.78 39.41 -4.20
CA ASP A 71 28.89 40.18 -2.95
C ASP A 71 29.76 39.38 -1.97
N PRO A 72 30.91 39.88 -1.50
CA PRO A 72 31.81 39.16 -0.58
C PRO A 72 31.18 38.85 0.80
N GLN A 73 30.02 39.42 1.11
CA GLN A 73 29.35 39.21 2.40
C GLN A 73 28.32 38.11 2.40
N ASN A 74 27.92 37.56 1.23
CA ASN A 74 26.93 36.51 1.15
C ASN A 74 27.59 35.12 1.02
N GLN A 75 27.96 34.51 2.16
CA GLN A 75 28.57 33.16 2.24
C GLN A 75 27.64 32.06 1.70
N PHE A 76 26.38 32.37 1.45
CA PHE A 76 25.36 31.41 1.01
C PHE A 76 24.94 31.61 -0.44
N ALA A 77 25.70 32.36 -1.24
CA ALA A 77 25.35 32.66 -2.63
C ALA A 77 25.20 31.38 -3.49
N ASN A 78 25.94 30.33 -3.15
CA ASN A 78 25.76 28.98 -3.67
C ASN A 78 26.31 27.94 -2.68
N LYS A 79 25.96 26.65 -2.84
CA LYS A 79 26.42 25.55 -2.00
C LYS A 79 27.95 25.51 -1.88
N ALA A 80 28.67 25.79 -2.96
CA ALA A 80 30.12 25.83 -2.98
C ALA A 80 30.69 26.88 -2.01
N GLN A 81 30.04 28.00 -1.80
CA GLN A 81 30.49 29.03 -0.86
C GLN A 81 30.08 28.72 0.59
N ALA A 82 28.94 28.04 0.80
CA ALA A 82 28.47 27.66 2.15
C ALA A 82 29.36 26.63 2.85
N TRP A 83 30.00 25.71 2.09
CA TRP A 83 30.73 24.55 2.64
C TRP A 83 32.19 24.44 2.14
N SER A 84 32.67 25.37 1.30
CA SER A 84 33.83 25.14 0.42
C SER A 84 35.14 25.71 0.90
N ALA A 85 35.27 26.25 2.11
CA ALA A 85 36.57 26.75 2.60
C ALA A 85 37.69 25.70 2.52
N ARG A 86 37.37 24.42 2.39
CA ARG A 86 38.29 23.30 2.27
C ARG A 86 38.58 22.88 0.82
N PHE A 87 37.66 23.17 -0.13
CA PHE A 87 37.75 22.64 -1.49
C PHE A 87 38.25 23.70 -2.46
N SER A 88 39.15 23.30 -3.35
CA SER A 88 39.85 24.19 -4.30
C SER A 88 39.15 24.28 -5.67
N GLU A 89 38.19 23.39 -5.93
CA GLU A 89 37.51 23.31 -7.22
C GLU A 89 35.98 23.51 -7.08
N PRO A 90 35.34 24.24 -8.02
CA PRO A 90 33.90 24.42 -8.02
C PRO A 90 33.20 23.11 -8.42
N VAL A 91 32.00 22.89 -7.90
CA VAL A 91 31.14 21.78 -8.27
C VAL A 91 30.59 22.02 -9.68
N SER A 92 30.70 21.02 -10.57
CA SER A 92 30.16 21.13 -11.93
C SER A 92 28.63 21.11 -11.94
N ASP A 93 28.00 21.71 -12.96
CA ASP A 93 26.53 21.75 -13.08
C ASP A 93 25.91 20.36 -13.20
N LEU A 94 26.61 19.38 -13.77
CA LEU A 94 26.13 18.00 -13.82
C LEU A 94 26.07 17.39 -12.41
N VAL A 95 27.11 17.61 -11.60
CA VAL A 95 27.15 17.11 -10.21
C VAL A 95 26.06 17.80 -9.37
N LYS A 96 25.86 19.12 -9.53
CA LYS A 96 24.77 19.84 -8.84
C LYS A 96 23.42 19.20 -9.14
N ARG A 97 23.08 18.99 -10.41
CA ARG A 97 21.82 18.34 -10.82
C ARG A 97 21.69 16.91 -10.31
N TYR A 98 22.80 16.15 -10.31
CA TYR A 98 22.81 14.77 -9.87
C TYR A 98 22.62 14.61 -8.35
N THR A 99 23.11 15.59 -7.56
CA THR A 99 23.08 15.53 -6.10
C THR A 99 21.98 16.34 -5.46
N ALA A 100 21.30 17.23 -6.20
CA ALA A 100 20.20 18.03 -5.66
C ALA A 100 18.93 17.20 -5.48
N SER A 101 18.16 17.56 -4.45
CA SER A 101 16.87 16.93 -4.10
C SER A 101 15.71 17.92 -4.05
N VAL A 102 15.98 19.22 -4.23
CA VAL A 102 14.98 20.28 -4.06
C VAL A 102 13.74 20.10 -4.94
N ASP A 103 13.88 19.47 -6.10
CA ASP A 103 12.74 19.26 -7.02
C ASP A 103 11.65 18.37 -6.42
N PHE A 104 12.00 17.41 -5.57
CA PHE A 104 11.05 16.53 -4.92
C PHE A 104 10.92 16.76 -3.41
N ASP A 105 12.00 17.15 -2.69
CA ASP A 105 11.97 17.31 -1.24
C ASP A 105 11.36 18.65 -0.76
N LYS A 106 11.16 19.63 -1.66
CA LYS A 106 10.37 20.85 -1.36
C LYS A 106 8.97 20.53 -0.81
N ARG A 107 8.46 19.32 -1.03
CA ARG A 107 7.25 18.79 -0.41
C ARG A 107 7.31 18.79 1.12
N LEU A 108 8.49 18.69 1.70
CA LEU A 108 8.73 18.69 3.14
C LEU A 108 8.77 20.10 3.76
N ALA A 109 8.70 21.18 2.96
CA ALA A 109 8.92 22.56 3.42
C ALA A 109 8.08 22.95 4.65
N ARG A 110 6.80 22.55 4.70
CA ARG A 110 5.93 22.81 5.85
C ARG A 110 6.43 22.11 7.11
N HIS A 111 6.92 20.89 6.98
CA HIS A 111 7.43 20.06 8.09
C HIS A 111 8.79 20.56 8.55
N ASP A 112 9.65 21.00 7.63
CA ASP A 112 10.93 21.65 7.95
C ASP A 112 10.73 22.94 8.76
N ILE A 113 9.79 23.80 8.34
CA ILE A 113 9.43 25.01 9.09
C ILE A 113 8.90 24.66 10.48
N GLN A 114 8.03 23.66 10.59
CA GLN A 114 7.46 23.21 11.85
C GLN A 114 8.53 22.67 12.80
N GLY A 115 9.41 21.78 12.30
CA GLY A 115 10.53 21.23 13.06
C GLY A 115 11.52 22.32 13.48
N SER A 116 11.83 23.28 12.59
CA SER A 116 12.73 24.40 12.85
C SER A 116 12.18 25.35 13.92
N LEU A 117 10.89 25.65 13.93
CA LEU A 117 10.26 26.47 14.95
C LEU A 117 10.28 25.80 16.33
N ALA A 118 9.97 24.50 16.39
CA ALA A 118 10.04 23.75 17.65
C ALA A 118 11.48 23.68 18.20
N HIS A 119 12.47 23.57 17.30
CA HIS A 119 13.88 23.61 17.67
C HIS A 119 14.30 25.00 18.20
N ALA A 120 13.90 26.07 17.52
CA ALA A 120 14.17 27.45 17.95
C ALA A 120 13.57 27.78 19.33
N ASP A 121 12.31 27.39 19.57
CA ASP A 121 11.66 27.53 20.88
C ASP A 121 12.45 26.80 21.98
N MET A 122 12.87 25.58 21.73
CA MET A 122 13.70 24.81 22.65
C MET A 122 15.05 25.48 22.90
N LEU A 123 15.76 25.97 21.85
CA LEU A 123 17.04 26.67 22.01
C LEU A 123 16.90 27.93 22.86
N ALA A 124 15.84 28.70 22.69
CA ALA A 124 15.55 29.89 23.50
C ALA A 124 15.22 29.49 24.95
N ALA A 125 14.39 28.49 25.17
CA ALA A 125 14.04 28.00 26.50
C ALA A 125 15.27 27.49 27.29
N GLN A 126 16.27 26.93 26.59
CA GLN A 126 17.54 26.49 27.18
C GLN A 126 18.58 27.62 27.26
N GLY A 127 18.25 28.85 26.87
CA GLY A 127 19.17 29.99 26.91
C GLY A 127 20.34 29.89 25.89
N ILE A 128 20.21 29.04 24.88
CA ILE A 128 21.23 28.86 23.83
C ILE A 128 21.16 29.99 22.79
N ILE A 129 19.94 30.46 22.49
CA ILE A 129 19.68 31.67 21.72
C ILE A 129 18.85 32.67 22.57
N SER A 130 18.85 33.94 22.18
CA SER A 130 18.06 34.96 22.90
C SER A 130 16.57 34.90 22.51
N ALA A 131 15.71 35.49 23.34
CA ALA A 131 14.30 35.66 23.03
C ALA A 131 14.10 36.54 21.77
N GLN A 132 14.98 37.50 21.52
CA GLN A 132 14.95 38.34 20.31
C GLN A 132 15.31 37.51 19.06
N ASP A 133 16.26 36.56 19.17
CA ASP A 133 16.55 35.65 18.06
C ASP A 133 15.35 34.77 17.74
N LEU A 134 14.67 34.21 18.76
CA LEU A 134 13.48 33.39 18.57
C LEU A 134 12.38 34.20 17.85
N GLU A 135 12.06 35.40 18.33
CA GLU A 135 11.05 36.26 17.71
C GLU A 135 11.39 36.60 16.25
N ALA A 136 12.67 36.84 15.94
CA ALA A 136 13.11 37.11 14.58
C ALA A 136 12.96 35.85 13.69
N ILE A 137 13.32 34.67 14.20
CA ILE A 137 13.16 33.38 13.48
C ILE A 137 11.68 33.09 13.20
N GLU A 138 10.81 33.28 14.19
CA GLU A 138 9.36 33.08 14.03
C GLU A 138 8.77 33.98 12.93
N ARG A 139 9.12 35.29 12.94
CA ARG A 139 8.69 36.20 11.88
C ARG A 139 9.22 35.79 10.50
N GLY A 140 10.51 35.44 10.42
CA GLY A 140 11.12 35.00 9.16
C GLY A 140 10.49 33.73 8.62
N MET A 141 10.24 32.73 9.47
CA MET A 141 9.58 31.48 9.07
C MET A 141 8.11 31.68 8.66
N ALA A 142 7.39 32.59 9.33
CA ALA A 142 6.02 32.95 8.94
C ALA A 142 5.99 33.59 7.54
N GLN A 143 6.96 34.47 7.23
CA GLN A 143 7.07 35.06 5.91
C GLN A 143 7.43 34.00 4.85
N ILE A 144 8.39 33.13 5.11
CA ILE A 144 8.78 32.04 4.20
C ILE A 144 7.58 31.13 3.90
N ARG A 145 6.81 30.77 4.92
CA ARG A 145 5.57 29.99 4.75
C ARG A 145 4.59 30.69 3.81
N SER A 146 4.36 31.98 4.02
CA SER A 146 3.49 32.77 3.15
C SER A 146 3.99 32.83 1.71
N GLU A 147 5.31 32.98 1.51
CA GLU A 147 5.91 32.97 0.16
C GLU A 147 5.74 31.61 -0.53
N ILE A 148 5.87 30.49 0.20
CA ILE A 148 5.65 29.14 -0.33
C ILE A 148 4.19 28.92 -0.69
N GLU A 149 3.26 29.29 0.20
CA GLU A 149 1.82 29.16 -0.02
C GLU A 149 1.33 30.01 -1.18
N ALA A 150 1.90 31.20 -1.36
CA ALA A 150 1.63 32.09 -2.50
C ALA A 150 2.32 31.66 -3.81
N GLY A 151 3.18 30.64 -3.79
CA GLY A 151 3.96 30.20 -4.95
C GLY A 151 5.04 31.19 -5.40
N THR A 152 5.45 32.14 -4.56
CA THR A 152 6.45 33.17 -4.87
C THR A 152 7.85 32.84 -4.36
N PHE A 153 7.97 31.81 -3.50
CA PHE A 153 9.27 31.34 -3.00
C PHE A 153 10.13 30.77 -4.12
N GLN A 154 11.39 31.21 -4.19
CA GLN A 154 12.32 30.78 -5.23
C GLN A 154 13.14 29.56 -4.77
N TRP A 155 12.87 28.40 -5.36
CA TRP A 155 13.63 27.18 -5.15
C TRP A 155 14.86 27.17 -6.05
N LEU A 156 16.03 27.17 -5.47
CA LEU A 156 17.31 27.24 -6.19
C LEU A 156 18.03 25.88 -6.15
N LEU A 157 18.29 25.30 -7.31
CA LEU A 157 19.02 24.05 -7.47
C LEU A 157 20.43 24.13 -6.84
N ASP A 158 21.07 25.29 -6.92
CA ASP A 158 22.40 25.55 -6.35
C ASP A 158 22.45 25.41 -4.82
N LEU A 159 21.27 25.42 -4.16
CA LEU A 159 21.13 25.21 -2.72
C LEU A 159 20.76 23.77 -2.36
N GLU A 160 20.80 22.86 -3.32
CA GLU A 160 20.69 21.40 -3.17
C GLU A 160 19.32 20.88 -2.67
N ASP A 161 18.87 21.29 -1.47
CA ASP A 161 17.71 20.71 -0.79
C ASP A 161 16.74 21.78 -0.25
N VAL A 162 15.58 21.34 0.20
CA VAL A 162 14.54 22.20 0.81
C VAL A 162 15.10 22.98 2.00
N HIS A 163 15.93 22.35 2.80
CA HIS A 163 16.44 22.90 4.06
C HIS A 163 17.38 24.07 3.83
N LEU A 164 18.37 23.94 2.91
CA LEU A 164 19.29 25.02 2.62
C LEU A 164 18.60 26.20 1.91
N ASN A 165 17.60 25.92 1.08
CA ASN A 165 16.78 26.98 0.48
C ASN A 165 16.03 27.80 1.55
N ILE A 166 15.38 27.14 2.52
CA ILE A 166 14.69 27.79 3.62
C ILE A 166 15.68 28.53 4.54
N GLU A 167 16.81 27.89 4.90
CA GLU A 167 17.84 28.48 5.77
C GLU A 167 18.41 29.75 5.14
N LYS A 168 18.78 29.71 3.86
CA LYS A 168 19.27 30.90 3.15
C LYS A 168 18.24 32.03 3.17
N ARG A 169 16.99 31.75 2.83
CA ARG A 169 15.94 32.76 2.83
C ARG A 169 15.73 33.33 4.21
N LEU A 170 15.77 32.51 5.25
CA LEU A 170 15.69 32.97 6.65
C LEU A 170 16.83 33.94 6.99
N VAL A 171 18.06 33.61 6.62
CA VAL A 171 19.23 34.49 6.85
C VAL A 171 19.09 35.81 6.09
N GLU A 172 18.55 35.82 4.88
CA GLU A 172 18.25 37.06 4.14
C GLU A 172 17.24 37.95 4.87
N LEU A 173 16.25 37.34 5.53
CA LEU A 173 15.18 38.08 6.23
C LEU A 173 15.58 38.58 7.60
N VAL A 174 16.33 37.79 8.37
CA VAL A 174 16.58 38.05 9.80
C VAL A 174 18.07 38.05 10.19
N GLY A 175 18.98 37.94 9.26
CA GLY A 175 20.43 38.04 9.48
C GLY A 175 20.98 36.95 10.40
N ASP A 176 21.78 37.36 11.41
CA ASP A 176 22.48 36.41 12.29
C ASP A 176 21.56 35.55 13.16
N ALA A 177 20.35 35.99 13.46
CA ALA A 177 19.37 35.17 14.15
C ALA A 177 19.06 33.88 13.34
N GLY A 178 18.92 34.00 12.01
CA GLY A 178 18.73 32.85 11.12
C GLY A 178 19.90 31.87 11.14
N LYS A 179 21.13 32.37 11.22
CA LYS A 179 22.35 31.51 11.32
C LYS A 179 22.40 30.72 12.64
N ARG A 180 21.88 31.30 13.76
CA ARG A 180 21.87 30.63 15.07
C ARG A 180 20.87 29.48 15.14
N LEU A 181 19.88 29.42 14.28
CA LEU A 181 18.90 28.34 14.24
C LEU A 181 19.54 26.95 14.05
N HIS A 182 20.68 26.87 13.35
CA HIS A 182 21.37 25.59 13.10
C HIS A 182 22.14 25.05 14.32
N THR A 183 22.18 25.79 15.44
CA THR A 183 22.92 25.38 16.65
C THR A 183 22.39 24.07 17.22
N GLY A 184 23.28 23.10 17.48
CA GLY A 184 22.91 21.80 18.06
C GLY A 184 22.12 20.85 17.13
N ARG A 185 22.06 21.14 15.84
CA ARG A 185 21.33 20.39 14.81
C ARG A 185 22.24 20.03 13.64
N SER A 186 21.88 18.96 12.91
CA SER A 186 22.48 18.61 11.63
C SER A 186 21.39 18.48 10.56
N ARG A 187 21.77 18.49 9.30
CA ARG A 187 20.88 18.14 8.19
C ARG A 187 20.33 16.71 8.35
N ASN A 188 21.11 15.80 8.95
CA ASN A 188 20.75 14.40 9.10
C ASN A 188 19.54 14.18 10.03
N ASP A 189 19.51 14.78 11.22
CA ASP A 189 18.38 14.66 12.13
C ASP A 189 17.20 15.54 11.72
N GLN A 190 17.45 16.63 11.01
CA GLN A 190 16.46 17.52 10.43
C GLN A 190 15.61 16.76 9.38
N VAL A 191 16.24 16.20 8.34
CA VAL A 191 15.53 15.47 7.28
C VAL A 191 14.81 14.23 7.82
N ALA A 192 15.42 13.51 8.77
CA ALA A 192 14.78 12.36 9.41
C ALA A 192 13.51 12.74 10.19
N THR A 193 13.50 13.92 10.82
CA THR A 193 12.32 14.46 11.50
C THR A 193 11.22 14.85 10.50
N ASP A 194 11.58 15.54 9.43
CA ASP A 194 10.64 16.03 8.44
C ASP A 194 9.92 14.90 7.70
N ILE A 195 10.65 13.85 7.33
CA ILE A 195 10.04 12.66 6.71
C ILE A 195 9.05 12.00 7.66
N ARG A 196 9.38 11.88 8.96
CA ARG A 196 8.48 11.28 9.96
C ARG A 196 7.24 12.15 10.19
N LEU A 197 7.37 13.47 10.28
CA LEU A 197 6.25 14.40 10.38
C LEU A 197 5.32 14.28 9.17
N TRP A 198 5.89 14.30 7.97
CA TRP A 198 5.15 14.16 6.73
C TRP A 198 4.44 12.80 6.64
N LEU A 199 5.18 11.71 6.87
CA LEU A 199 4.62 10.36 6.74
C LEU A 199 3.50 10.10 7.76
N ARG A 200 3.64 10.63 8.98
CA ARG A 200 2.60 10.55 10.00
C ARG A 200 1.26 11.12 9.51
N GLU A 201 1.30 12.30 8.88
CA GLU A 201 0.11 12.92 8.31
C GLU A 201 -0.46 12.13 7.12
N GLN A 202 0.42 11.57 6.27
CA GLN A 202 -0.05 10.72 5.16
C GLN A 202 -0.74 9.46 5.69
N ILE A 203 -0.18 8.82 6.71
CA ILE A 203 -0.80 7.63 7.33
C ILE A 203 -2.18 7.98 7.90
N ASP A 204 -2.31 9.07 8.63
CA ASP A 204 -3.58 9.51 9.23
C ASP A 204 -4.65 9.74 8.14
N MET A 205 -4.29 10.40 7.05
CA MET A 205 -5.16 10.59 5.88
C MET A 205 -5.56 9.26 5.23
N LEU A 206 -4.60 8.35 5.01
CA LEU A 206 -4.86 7.07 4.37
C LEU A 206 -5.75 6.14 5.21
N ILE A 207 -5.62 6.16 6.53
CA ILE A 207 -6.53 5.46 7.44
C ILE A 207 -7.96 5.98 7.26
N GLY A 208 -8.13 7.32 7.18
CA GLY A 208 -9.43 7.93 6.89
C GLY A 208 -10.03 7.44 5.57
N LEU A 209 -9.24 7.40 4.48
CA LEU A 209 -9.68 6.93 3.18
C LEU A 209 -10.02 5.42 3.17
N LEU A 210 -9.32 4.60 3.95
CA LEU A 210 -9.67 3.19 4.13
C LEU A 210 -11.00 3.04 4.86
N HIS A 211 -11.27 3.88 5.87
CA HIS A 211 -12.57 3.92 6.53
C HIS A 211 -13.68 4.35 5.58
N ASP A 212 -13.44 5.33 4.70
CA ASP A 212 -14.41 5.77 3.70
C ASP A 212 -14.73 4.65 2.71
N LEU A 213 -13.72 3.92 2.22
CA LEU A 213 -13.91 2.76 1.36
C LEU A 213 -14.67 1.63 2.06
N ARG A 214 -14.33 1.32 3.31
CA ARG A 214 -15.05 0.32 4.13
C ARG A 214 -16.52 0.69 4.30
N ARG A 215 -16.78 1.97 4.56
CA ARG A 215 -18.16 2.50 4.71
C ARG A 215 -18.94 2.38 3.42
N ALA A 216 -18.35 2.72 2.29
CA ALA A 216 -18.98 2.58 0.98
C ALA A 216 -19.36 1.12 0.68
N LEU A 217 -18.41 0.18 0.91
CA LEU A 217 -18.65 -1.24 0.74
C LEU A 217 -19.74 -1.77 1.69
N ALA A 218 -19.73 -1.36 2.96
CA ALA A 218 -20.74 -1.79 3.95
C ALA A 218 -22.12 -1.24 3.63
N THR A 219 -22.22 -0.03 3.09
CA THR A 219 -23.51 0.55 2.64
C THR A 219 -24.10 -0.28 1.51
N VAL A 220 -23.31 -0.57 0.47
CA VAL A 220 -23.78 -1.42 -0.65
C VAL A 220 -24.07 -2.85 -0.17
N ALA A 221 -23.29 -3.38 0.77
CA ALA A 221 -23.51 -4.70 1.34
C ALA A 221 -24.85 -4.78 2.11
N LEU A 222 -25.23 -3.72 2.82
CA LEU A 222 -26.50 -3.62 3.54
C LEU A 222 -27.69 -3.64 2.56
N ASP A 223 -27.59 -2.86 1.47
CA ASP A 223 -28.63 -2.79 0.44
C ASP A 223 -28.78 -4.12 -0.34
N HIS A 224 -27.71 -4.90 -0.40
CA HIS A 224 -27.64 -6.16 -1.15
C HIS A 224 -27.40 -7.39 -0.25
N ALA A 225 -27.87 -7.32 1.00
CA ALA A 225 -27.74 -8.43 1.94
C ALA A 225 -28.48 -9.69 1.50
N ASP A 226 -29.53 -9.54 0.70
CA ASP A 226 -30.36 -10.63 0.15
C ASP A 226 -30.06 -10.95 -1.33
N THR A 227 -29.20 -10.17 -1.99
CA THR A 227 -28.93 -10.36 -3.42
C THR A 227 -28.01 -11.58 -3.59
N ILE A 228 -28.58 -12.68 -4.07
CA ILE A 228 -27.86 -13.95 -4.25
C ILE A 228 -26.96 -13.88 -5.48
N MET A 229 -25.72 -14.35 -5.32
CA MET A 229 -24.76 -14.56 -6.38
C MET A 229 -24.04 -15.91 -6.22
N PRO A 230 -23.45 -16.47 -7.29
CA PRO A 230 -22.60 -17.65 -7.15
C PRO A 230 -21.34 -17.33 -6.37
N GLY A 231 -21.02 -18.12 -5.36
CA GLY A 231 -19.69 -18.16 -4.78
C GLY A 231 -18.81 -19.09 -5.61
N PHE A 232 -17.55 -18.68 -5.83
CA PHE A 232 -16.63 -19.40 -6.70
C PHE A 232 -15.44 -19.95 -5.93
N THR A 233 -15.05 -21.18 -6.26
CA THR A 233 -13.72 -21.72 -6.01
C THR A 233 -13.13 -22.21 -7.33
N HIS A 234 -11.86 -21.95 -7.62
CA HIS A 234 -11.25 -22.28 -8.91
C HIS A 234 -11.98 -21.68 -10.13
N LEU A 235 -12.69 -20.56 -9.95
CA LEU A 235 -13.61 -19.96 -10.92
C LEU A 235 -14.78 -20.88 -11.35
N GLN A 236 -15.05 -21.96 -10.61
CA GLN A 236 -16.24 -22.80 -10.75
C GLN A 236 -17.27 -22.42 -9.72
N VAL A 237 -18.56 -22.47 -10.09
CA VAL A 237 -19.66 -22.27 -9.14
C VAL A 237 -19.55 -23.33 -8.04
N ALA A 238 -19.56 -22.87 -6.79
CA ALA A 238 -19.40 -23.74 -5.62
C ALA A 238 -20.67 -23.74 -4.76
N GLN A 239 -20.94 -22.64 -4.08
CA GLN A 239 -22.10 -22.48 -3.20
C GLN A 239 -22.68 -21.08 -3.37
N PRO A 240 -24.00 -20.88 -3.17
CA PRO A 240 -24.58 -19.54 -3.22
C PRO A 240 -24.09 -18.71 -2.03
N VAL A 241 -23.78 -17.44 -2.31
CA VAL A 241 -23.48 -16.40 -1.33
C VAL A 241 -24.38 -15.20 -1.60
N THR A 242 -24.33 -14.15 -0.77
CA THR A 242 -24.94 -12.88 -1.15
C THR A 242 -23.87 -11.89 -1.63
N PHE A 243 -24.25 -10.96 -2.50
CA PHE A 243 -23.36 -9.90 -2.95
C PHE A 243 -22.87 -9.05 -1.77
N GLY A 244 -23.76 -8.77 -0.81
CA GLY A 244 -23.38 -8.10 0.42
C GLY A 244 -22.32 -8.86 1.20
N HIS A 245 -22.48 -10.16 1.37
CA HIS A 245 -21.46 -11.00 2.05
C HIS A 245 -20.09 -10.94 1.34
N HIS A 246 -20.09 -10.99 0.02
CA HIS A 246 -18.87 -10.91 -0.79
C HIS A 246 -18.15 -9.57 -0.60
N LEU A 247 -18.89 -8.44 -0.63
CA LEU A 247 -18.31 -7.10 -0.43
C LEU A 247 -17.73 -6.93 0.98
N LEU A 248 -18.38 -7.52 2.00
CA LEU A 248 -17.88 -7.47 3.38
C LEU A 248 -16.53 -8.18 3.54
N ALA A 249 -16.21 -9.18 2.72
CA ALA A 249 -14.89 -9.78 2.72
C ALA A 249 -13.78 -8.77 2.37
N TYR A 250 -14.02 -7.87 1.42
CA TYR A 250 -13.12 -6.76 1.10
C TYR A 250 -13.09 -5.70 2.21
N ALA A 251 -14.25 -5.37 2.79
CA ALA A 251 -14.29 -4.45 3.93
C ALA A 251 -13.44 -4.95 5.12
N GLU A 252 -13.41 -6.25 5.37
CA GLU A 252 -12.52 -6.89 6.37
C GLU A 252 -11.04 -6.79 5.98
N MET A 253 -10.69 -6.97 4.70
CA MET A 253 -9.31 -6.80 4.24
C MET A 253 -8.82 -5.36 4.49
N PHE A 254 -9.61 -4.36 4.10
CA PHE A 254 -9.28 -2.94 4.31
C PHE A 254 -9.32 -2.53 5.79
N GLY A 255 -10.09 -3.21 6.63
CA GLY A 255 -10.02 -3.05 8.10
C GLY A 255 -8.65 -3.43 8.64
N ARG A 256 -8.16 -4.61 8.30
CA ARG A 256 -6.81 -5.04 8.68
C ARG A 256 -5.70 -4.14 8.11
N ASP A 257 -5.93 -3.51 6.96
CA ASP A 257 -4.99 -2.56 6.37
C ASP A 257 -4.92 -1.25 7.16
N ALA A 258 -6.07 -0.73 7.63
CA ALA A 258 -6.12 0.43 8.51
C ALA A 258 -5.39 0.16 9.84
N GLU A 259 -5.55 -1.03 10.42
CA GLU A 259 -4.82 -1.45 11.63
C GLU A 259 -3.31 -1.50 11.41
N ARG A 260 -2.84 -2.05 10.27
CA ARG A 260 -1.41 -2.08 9.90
C ARG A 260 -0.82 -0.67 9.80
N LEU A 261 -1.54 0.24 9.17
CA LEU A 261 -1.12 1.64 9.09
C LEU A 261 -1.08 2.31 10.46
N ALA A 262 -2.05 2.04 11.34
CA ALA A 262 -2.05 2.54 12.71
C ALA A 262 -0.87 1.99 13.51
N ASP A 263 -0.51 0.72 13.33
CA ASP A 263 0.67 0.12 13.93
C ASP A 263 1.97 0.74 13.41
N CYS A 264 2.09 0.95 12.11
CA CYS A 264 3.21 1.65 11.50
C CYS A 264 3.34 3.07 12.07
N ARG A 265 2.23 3.81 12.17
CA ARG A 265 2.19 5.18 12.70
C ARG A 265 2.82 5.30 14.09
N ARG A 266 2.60 4.33 14.98
CA ARG A 266 3.21 4.35 16.33
C ARG A 266 4.74 4.29 16.28
N ARG A 267 5.31 3.56 15.31
CA ARG A 267 6.77 3.47 15.11
C ARG A 267 7.33 4.69 14.37
N VAL A 268 6.57 5.27 13.45
CA VAL A 268 6.91 6.56 12.82
C VAL A 268 6.98 7.67 13.88
N ASN A 269 6.12 7.64 14.91
CA ASN A 269 5.92 8.75 15.85
C ASN A 269 7.00 8.82 16.95
N ARG A 270 8.29 8.80 16.55
CA ARG A 270 9.46 8.95 17.42
C ARG A 270 10.37 10.06 16.88
N LEU A 271 10.76 11.02 17.74
CA LEU A 271 11.53 12.20 17.36
C LEU A 271 13.02 11.88 17.16
N PRO A 272 13.61 12.07 15.97
CA PRO A 272 15.07 11.99 15.77
C PRO A 272 15.78 13.30 16.11
N LEU A 273 15.13 14.47 16.01
CA LEU A 273 15.77 15.78 16.18
C LEU A 273 16.52 15.89 17.53
N GLY A 274 17.71 16.47 17.48
CA GLY A 274 18.66 16.50 18.58
C GLY A 274 19.67 15.33 18.58
N ALA A 275 19.55 14.40 17.63
CA ALA A 275 20.60 13.40 17.35
C ALA A 275 21.80 14.02 16.63
N ALA A 276 21.65 15.22 16.11
CA ALA A 276 22.62 15.94 15.29
C ALA A 276 23.11 15.08 14.10
N ALA A 277 24.41 15.08 13.78
CA ALA A 277 24.90 14.31 12.65
C ALA A 277 24.81 12.78 12.89
N LEU A 278 25.14 12.33 14.12
CA LEU A 278 25.11 10.92 14.55
C LEU A 278 25.39 10.71 16.05
N ALA A 279 26.06 11.67 16.72
CA ALA A 279 26.59 11.50 18.07
C ALA A 279 25.90 12.38 19.12
N GLY A 280 24.82 13.06 18.74
CA GLY A 280 24.20 14.08 19.58
C GLY A 280 24.98 15.39 19.57
N THR A 281 24.75 16.25 20.56
CA THR A 281 25.38 17.56 20.68
C THR A 281 25.86 17.81 22.11
N SER A 282 26.86 18.67 22.29
CA SER A 282 27.34 19.12 23.61
C SER A 282 26.48 20.24 24.22
N PHE A 283 25.53 20.79 23.47
CA PHE A 283 24.60 21.79 23.99
C PHE A 283 23.55 21.13 24.88
N PRO A 284 23.08 21.80 25.95
CA PRO A 284 22.07 21.28 26.87
C PRO A 284 20.65 21.37 26.26
N ILE A 285 20.43 20.66 25.15
CA ILE A 285 19.13 20.65 24.45
C ILE A 285 18.09 19.82 25.21
N ASP A 286 16.82 20.21 25.09
CA ASP A 286 15.66 19.49 25.63
C ASP A 286 14.88 18.83 24.49
N ARG A 287 15.21 17.58 24.19
CA ARG A 287 14.56 16.79 23.13
C ARG A 287 13.11 16.44 23.47
N GLU A 288 12.80 16.23 24.74
CA GLU A 288 11.43 15.88 25.18
C GLU A 288 10.47 17.07 24.96
N ARG A 289 10.92 18.30 25.21
CA ARG A 289 10.17 19.51 24.87
C ARG A 289 9.84 19.57 23.38
N VAL A 290 10.84 19.32 22.52
CA VAL A 290 10.63 19.32 21.06
C VAL A 290 9.66 18.20 20.65
N ALA A 291 9.78 17.01 21.25
CA ALA A 291 8.88 15.90 20.99
C ALA A 291 7.42 16.26 21.36
N ALA A 292 7.21 16.85 22.52
CA ALA A 292 5.88 17.29 22.97
C ALA A 292 5.31 18.37 22.04
N THR A 293 6.11 19.39 21.66
CA THR A 293 5.68 20.47 20.75
C THR A 293 5.27 19.95 19.38
N LEU A 294 5.98 18.93 18.85
CA LEU A 294 5.72 18.32 17.55
C LEU A 294 4.71 17.16 17.60
N GLY A 295 4.23 16.78 18.79
CA GLY A 295 3.27 15.69 18.99
C GLY A 295 3.86 14.29 18.71
N PHE A 296 5.15 14.10 18.99
CA PHE A 296 5.78 12.78 19.01
C PHE A 296 5.55 12.08 20.35
N ASP A 297 5.45 10.75 20.35
CA ASP A 297 5.26 9.92 21.56
C ASP A 297 6.55 9.77 22.40
N GLY A 298 7.60 10.46 22.03
CA GLY A 298 8.90 10.48 22.69
C GLY A 298 10.05 10.53 21.68
N VAL A 299 11.28 10.45 22.19
CA VAL A 299 12.51 10.60 21.41
C VAL A 299 13.08 9.25 20.96
N CYS A 300 13.83 9.24 19.86
CA CYS A 300 14.71 8.13 19.49
C CYS A 300 15.86 8.02 20.52
N ARG A 301 16.09 6.81 21.04
CA ARG A 301 16.98 6.61 22.21
C ARG A 301 18.46 6.48 21.87
N ASN A 302 18.79 6.28 20.61
CA ASN A 302 20.18 6.23 20.13
C ASN A 302 20.33 7.23 18.98
N SER A 303 21.30 8.13 19.08
CA SER A 303 21.51 9.21 18.10
C SER A 303 22.01 8.69 16.75
N LEU A 304 22.79 7.62 16.75
CA LEU A 304 23.29 7.01 15.52
C LEU A 304 22.19 6.31 14.74
N ASP A 305 21.34 5.55 15.43
CA ASP A 305 20.14 4.91 14.88
C ASP A 305 19.12 5.94 14.39
N ALA A 306 18.89 7.01 15.16
CA ALA A 306 17.90 8.05 14.85
C ALA A 306 18.05 8.70 13.47
N VAL A 307 19.29 8.83 12.97
CA VAL A 307 19.61 9.41 11.66
C VAL A 307 19.78 8.35 10.57
N SER A 308 19.98 7.09 10.95
CA SER A 308 20.16 5.95 10.05
C SER A 308 18.84 5.25 9.69
N ASP A 309 17.92 5.15 10.64
CA ASP A 309 16.69 4.37 10.53
C ASP A 309 15.79 4.83 9.36
N ARG A 310 15.38 3.85 8.56
CA ARG A 310 14.36 3.96 7.51
C ARG A 310 13.36 2.80 7.59
N ASP A 311 13.38 2.00 8.67
CA ASP A 311 12.45 0.90 8.88
C ASP A 311 11.01 1.36 8.80
N PHE A 312 10.71 2.54 9.34
CA PHE A 312 9.38 3.14 9.30
C PHE A 312 8.87 3.41 7.86
N ALA A 313 9.76 3.77 6.93
CA ALA A 313 9.42 3.99 5.53
C ALA A 313 9.23 2.64 4.79
N ILE A 314 10.09 1.66 5.09
CA ILE A 314 9.95 0.28 4.58
C ILE A 314 8.65 -0.34 5.07
N GLU A 315 8.33 -0.21 6.35
CA GLU A 315 7.10 -0.72 6.95
C GLU A 315 5.86 -0.08 6.32
N PHE A 316 5.88 1.23 6.10
CA PHE A 316 4.81 1.91 5.38
C PHE A 316 4.64 1.36 3.97
N CYS A 317 5.73 1.22 3.20
CA CYS A 317 5.66 0.67 1.85
C CYS A 317 5.22 -0.81 1.85
N ALA A 318 5.55 -1.59 2.88
CA ALA A 318 5.07 -2.97 3.02
C ALA A 318 3.56 -3.01 3.28
N ALA A 319 3.05 -2.16 4.16
CA ALA A 319 1.61 -2.00 4.38
C ALA A 319 0.90 -1.53 3.09
N ALA A 320 1.48 -0.55 2.39
CA ALA A 320 1.00 -0.04 1.11
C ALA A 320 0.93 -1.12 0.02
N ALA A 321 1.93 -2.00 -0.06
CA ALA A 321 1.95 -3.13 -0.99
C ALA A 321 0.80 -4.12 -0.70
N LEU A 322 0.47 -4.38 0.57
CA LEU A 322 -0.68 -5.20 0.95
C LEU A 322 -2.00 -4.52 0.59
N ILE A 323 -2.15 -3.22 0.89
CA ILE A 323 -3.34 -2.45 0.50
C ILE A 323 -3.57 -2.55 -1.02
N MET A 324 -2.53 -2.28 -1.81
CA MET A 324 -2.63 -2.36 -3.26
C MET A 324 -2.89 -3.79 -3.77
N THR A 325 -2.42 -4.82 -3.06
CA THR A 325 -2.76 -6.22 -3.37
C THR A 325 -4.25 -6.48 -3.15
N HIS A 326 -4.85 -5.97 -2.07
CA HIS A 326 -6.29 -6.09 -1.84
C HIS A 326 -7.10 -5.30 -2.87
N VAL A 327 -6.67 -4.06 -3.19
CA VAL A 327 -7.24 -3.26 -4.29
C VAL A 327 -7.15 -3.99 -5.62
N SER A 328 -6.02 -4.62 -5.93
CA SER A 328 -5.82 -5.39 -7.16
C SER A 328 -6.78 -6.58 -7.26
N ARG A 329 -6.99 -7.31 -6.16
CA ARG A 329 -7.94 -8.44 -6.12
C ARG A 329 -9.38 -7.95 -6.33
N PHE A 330 -9.77 -6.88 -5.66
CA PHE A 330 -11.09 -6.29 -5.86
C PHE A 330 -11.26 -5.77 -7.30
N SER A 331 -10.23 -5.14 -7.85
CA SER A 331 -10.20 -4.70 -9.26
C SER A 331 -10.42 -5.83 -10.24
N GLU A 332 -9.76 -6.99 -10.01
CA GLU A 332 -9.93 -8.18 -10.86
C GLU A 332 -11.38 -8.62 -10.91
N GLU A 333 -12.06 -8.71 -9.75
CA GLU A 333 -13.45 -9.09 -9.70
C GLU A 333 -14.37 -8.05 -10.35
N LEU A 334 -14.14 -6.74 -10.13
CA LEU A 334 -14.90 -5.68 -10.79
C LEU A 334 -14.81 -5.77 -12.32
N VAL A 335 -13.60 -6.03 -12.85
CA VAL A 335 -13.39 -6.21 -14.30
C VAL A 335 -14.11 -7.45 -14.82
N LEU A 336 -14.02 -8.59 -14.11
CA LEU A 336 -14.72 -9.82 -14.45
C LEU A 336 -16.24 -9.63 -14.41
N TRP A 337 -16.77 -9.04 -13.33
CA TRP A 337 -18.22 -8.84 -13.14
C TRP A 337 -18.81 -7.84 -14.13
N MET A 338 -18.05 -6.85 -14.58
CA MET A 338 -18.49 -5.89 -15.58
C MET A 338 -18.45 -6.48 -17.00
N SER A 339 -17.64 -7.53 -17.24
CA SER A 339 -17.57 -8.18 -18.55
C SER A 339 -18.96 -8.65 -19.01
N PRO A 340 -19.35 -8.41 -20.29
CA PRO A 340 -20.63 -8.88 -20.82
C PRO A 340 -20.85 -10.40 -20.72
N ARG A 341 -19.79 -11.18 -20.53
CA ARG A 341 -19.85 -12.64 -20.33
C ARG A 341 -20.32 -13.02 -18.93
N VAL A 342 -20.09 -12.17 -17.93
CA VAL A 342 -20.52 -12.35 -16.54
C VAL A 342 -21.71 -11.45 -16.22
N GLY A 343 -21.56 -10.15 -16.43
CA GLY A 343 -22.67 -9.20 -16.42
C GLY A 343 -23.29 -8.93 -15.05
N PHE A 344 -22.57 -9.12 -13.94
CA PHE A 344 -23.10 -8.99 -12.59
C PHE A 344 -23.27 -7.55 -12.13
N ILE A 345 -22.45 -6.66 -12.64
CA ILE A 345 -22.45 -5.23 -12.28
C ILE A 345 -22.29 -4.33 -13.50
N ASP A 346 -22.50 -3.03 -13.28
CA ASP A 346 -22.04 -1.97 -14.14
C ASP A 346 -21.41 -0.86 -13.27
N LEU A 347 -20.37 -0.21 -13.79
CA LEU A 347 -19.72 0.94 -13.15
C LEU A 347 -20.24 2.24 -13.77
N ALA A 348 -20.27 3.31 -12.99
CA ALA A 348 -20.65 4.63 -13.50
C ALA A 348 -19.66 5.09 -14.60
N ASP A 349 -20.17 5.82 -15.59
CA ASP A 349 -19.42 6.21 -16.79
C ASP A 349 -18.15 7.00 -16.45
N ARG A 350 -18.16 7.78 -15.38
CA ARG A 350 -17.00 8.55 -14.92
C ARG A 350 -15.78 7.70 -14.52
N PHE A 351 -15.95 6.39 -14.32
CA PHE A 351 -14.85 5.44 -14.01
C PHE A 351 -14.45 4.58 -15.20
N CYS A 352 -15.04 4.84 -16.36
CA CYS A 352 -14.90 4.05 -17.58
C CYS A 352 -14.46 4.91 -18.74
N THR A 353 -13.88 4.27 -19.77
CA THR A 353 -13.65 4.92 -21.06
C THR A 353 -14.31 4.17 -22.20
N GLY A 354 -14.54 4.89 -23.30
CA GLY A 354 -15.00 4.31 -24.56
C GLY A 354 -13.84 3.83 -25.43
N SER A 355 -14.17 3.39 -26.63
CA SER A 355 -13.18 3.06 -27.66
C SER A 355 -13.27 4.07 -28.80
N SER A 356 -12.13 4.47 -29.34
CA SER A 356 -12.05 5.39 -30.50
C SER A 356 -12.60 4.78 -31.79
N ILE A 357 -12.73 3.44 -31.85
CA ILE A 357 -13.16 2.72 -33.05
C ILE A 357 -14.43 1.86 -32.81
N MET A 358 -14.70 1.48 -31.56
CA MET A 358 -15.83 0.62 -31.22
C MET A 358 -16.83 1.39 -30.33
N PRO A 359 -17.90 1.99 -30.91
CA PRO A 359 -18.80 2.88 -30.17
C PRO A 359 -19.59 2.21 -29.05
N GLN A 360 -19.75 0.89 -29.07
CA GLN A 360 -20.43 0.11 -28.07
C GLN A 360 -19.56 -0.28 -26.86
N LYS A 361 -18.24 -0.04 -26.93
CA LYS A 361 -17.29 -0.54 -25.93
C LYS A 361 -17.18 0.41 -24.73
N LYS A 362 -17.27 -0.15 -23.53
CA LYS A 362 -17.09 0.54 -22.26
C LYS A 362 -16.04 -0.24 -21.44
N ASN A 363 -14.92 0.41 -21.16
CA ASN A 363 -13.78 -0.23 -20.48
C ASN A 363 -13.73 0.18 -19.00
N PRO A 364 -13.46 -0.74 -18.07
CA PRO A 364 -13.31 -0.44 -16.65
C PRO A 364 -11.89 0.05 -16.31
N ASP A 365 -11.50 1.22 -16.84
CA ASP A 365 -10.11 1.69 -16.79
C ASP A 365 -9.59 1.93 -15.37
N VAL A 366 -10.43 2.40 -14.45
CA VAL A 366 -9.99 2.67 -13.06
C VAL A 366 -9.54 1.38 -12.37
N PRO A 367 -10.33 0.30 -12.31
CA PRO A 367 -9.86 -0.95 -11.71
C PRO A 367 -8.70 -1.59 -12.50
N GLU A 368 -8.69 -1.51 -13.83
CA GLU A 368 -7.56 -2.04 -14.62
C GLU A 368 -6.25 -1.32 -14.29
N LEU A 369 -6.28 0.02 -14.23
CA LEU A 369 -5.08 0.80 -13.90
C LEU A 369 -4.63 0.58 -12.45
N ALA A 370 -5.55 0.40 -11.50
CA ALA A 370 -5.22 0.07 -10.11
C ALA A 370 -4.44 -1.24 -9.99
N ARG A 371 -4.82 -2.29 -10.76
CA ARG A 371 -4.02 -3.52 -10.87
C ARG A 371 -2.59 -3.23 -11.36
N GLY A 372 -2.44 -2.37 -12.37
CA GLY A 372 -1.13 -1.98 -12.89
C GLY A 372 -0.29 -1.21 -11.87
N LYS A 373 -0.89 -0.25 -11.15
CA LYS A 373 -0.22 0.55 -10.12
C LYS A 373 0.28 -0.28 -8.93
N THR A 374 -0.30 -1.44 -8.65
CA THR A 374 0.16 -2.37 -7.62
C THR A 374 1.63 -2.76 -7.83
N GLY A 375 2.04 -3.05 -9.07
CA GLY A 375 3.43 -3.38 -9.39
C GLY A 375 4.40 -2.23 -9.10
N ARG A 376 3.97 -0.98 -9.31
CA ARG A 376 4.76 0.22 -9.01
C ARG A 376 5.01 0.37 -7.51
N VAL A 377 3.98 0.23 -6.68
CA VAL A 377 4.11 0.29 -5.21
C VAL A 377 4.98 -0.85 -4.67
N ASN A 378 4.82 -2.07 -5.19
CA ASN A 378 5.69 -3.20 -4.85
C ASN A 378 7.15 -2.91 -5.21
N GLY A 379 7.39 -2.25 -6.36
CA GLY A 379 8.72 -1.82 -6.79
C GLY A 379 9.38 -0.86 -5.79
N HIS A 380 8.63 0.09 -5.22
CA HIS A 380 9.14 1.03 -4.22
C HIS A 380 9.54 0.33 -2.91
N LEU A 381 8.76 -0.66 -2.46
CA LEU A 381 9.15 -1.48 -1.30
C LEU A 381 10.48 -2.20 -1.55
N VAL A 382 10.63 -2.83 -2.71
CA VAL A 382 11.88 -3.54 -3.07
C VAL A 382 13.04 -2.56 -3.18
N ALA A 383 12.82 -1.35 -3.74
CA ALA A 383 13.83 -0.31 -3.84
C ALA A 383 14.34 0.12 -2.45
N LEU A 384 13.45 0.40 -1.48
CA LEU A 384 13.83 0.78 -0.12
C LEU A 384 14.56 -0.35 0.63
N LEU A 385 14.11 -1.59 0.51
CA LEU A 385 14.82 -2.75 1.06
C LEU A 385 16.23 -2.87 0.48
N THR A 386 16.37 -2.65 -0.82
CA THR A 386 17.65 -2.71 -1.53
C THR A 386 18.55 -1.55 -1.12
N LEU A 387 18.01 -0.35 -0.97
CA LEU A 387 18.70 0.84 -0.50
C LEU A 387 19.38 0.58 0.86
N MET A 388 18.63 0.05 1.81
CA MET A 388 19.09 -0.11 3.20
C MET A 388 20.01 -1.32 3.44
N LYS A 389 19.93 -2.37 2.61
CA LYS A 389 20.58 -3.67 2.87
C LYS A 389 22.11 -3.63 3.00
N GLY A 390 22.78 -2.62 2.49
CA GLY A 390 24.25 -2.56 2.43
C GLY A 390 24.84 -1.25 2.98
N GLN A 391 24.01 -0.36 3.54
CA GLN A 391 24.48 0.89 4.11
C GLN A 391 25.12 0.68 5.50
N PRO A 392 26.26 1.32 5.80
CA PRO A 392 26.71 1.46 7.18
C PRO A 392 25.79 2.40 7.97
N LEU A 393 25.90 2.36 9.29
CA LEU A 393 25.11 3.24 10.17
C LEU A 393 25.37 4.73 9.90
N ALA A 394 24.51 5.56 10.46
CA ALA A 394 24.40 7.00 10.26
C ALA A 394 23.80 7.34 8.88
N TYR A 395 24.19 8.47 8.31
CA TYR A 395 23.66 8.97 7.05
C TYR A 395 24.68 8.80 5.92
N ASN A 396 24.23 8.24 4.81
CA ASN A 396 24.92 8.21 3.54
C ASN A 396 24.08 8.93 2.48
N LYS A 397 24.71 9.44 1.43
CA LYS A 397 23.98 10.15 0.36
C LYS A 397 22.93 9.29 -0.33
N ASP A 398 23.09 7.95 -0.27
CA ASP A 398 22.12 6.95 -0.70
C ASP A 398 20.71 7.23 -0.11
N ASN A 399 20.62 7.70 1.12
CA ASN A 399 19.35 8.05 1.78
C ASN A 399 18.57 9.18 1.09
N GLN A 400 19.12 9.84 0.07
CA GLN A 400 18.33 10.75 -0.76
C GLN A 400 17.25 10.00 -1.58
N GLU A 401 17.56 8.76 -1.96
CA GLU A 401 16.66 7.88 -2.72
C GLU A 401 15.49 7.30 -1.88
N ASP A 402 15.44 7.57 -0.57
CA ASP A 402 14.35 7.11 0.30
C ASP A 402 13.02 7.84 0.07
N LYS A 403 13.03 9.02 -0.59
CA LYS A 403 11.90 9.95 -0.62
C LYS A 403 11.00 9.78 -1.84
N GLU A 404 11.55 9.72 -3.05
CA GLU A 404 10.74 9.73 -4.28
C GLU A 404 9.77 8.53 -4.31
N GLY A 405 10.28 7.32 -4.05
CA GLY A 405 9.45 6.13 -3.98
C GLY A 405 8.42 6.16 -2.84
N LEU A 406 8.78 6.74 -1.68
CA LEU A 406 7.89 6.92 -0.55
C LEU A 406 6.76 7.92 -0.87
N PHE A 407 7.09 9.06 -1.47
CA PHE A 407 6.14 10.08 -1.87
C PHE A 407 5.17 9.56 -2.92
N ASP A 408 5.69 8.90 -3.95
CA ASP A 408 4.90 8.30 -5.01
C ASP A 408 3.97 7.19 -4.50
N THR A 409 4.42 6.39 -3.54
CA THR A 409 3.60 5.38 -2.87
C THR A 409 2.41 6.03 -2.16
N ALA A 410 2.64 7.07 -1.35
CA ALA A 410 1.58 7.76 -0.63
C ALA A 410 0.57 8.42 -1.59
N ASP A 411 1.04 9.11 -2.64
CA ASP A 411 0.18 9.72 -3.65
C ASP A 411 -0.64 8.67 -4.41
N THR A 412 -0.01 7.55 -4.79
CA THR A 412 -0.69 6.45 -5.47
C THR A 412 -1.80 5.86 -4.62
N LEU A 413 -1.55 5.64 -3.31
CA LEU A 413 -2.57 5.13 -2.40
C LEU A 413 -3.71 6.13 -2.20
N ARG A 414 -3.39 7.40 -1.94
CA ARG A 414 -4.38 8.46 -1.75
C ARG A 414 -5.35 8.51 -2.93
N ASP A 415 -4.83 8.63 -4.13
CA ASP A 415 -5.64 8.75 -5.34
C ASP A 415 -6.46 7.47 -5.59
N THR A 416 -5.85 6.29 -5.40
CA THR A 416 -6.52 5.00 -5.58
C THR A 416 -7.66 4.82 -4.57
N LEU A 417 -7.41 5.02 -3.28
CA LEU A 417 -8.42 4.83 -2.24
C LEU A 417 -9.57 5.82 -2.37
N THR A 418 -9.29 7.09 -2.72
CA THR A 418 -10.31 8.10 -3.00
C THR A 418 -11.22 7.68 -4.15
N LEU A 419 -10.65 7.22 -5.27
CA LEU A 419 -11.41 6.73 -6.41
C LEU A 419 -12.23 5.49 -6.07
N PHE A 420 -11.65 4.55 -5.31
CA PHE A 420 -12.33 3.30 -4.95
C PHE A 420 -13.48 3.51 -3.97
N ALA A 421 -13.37 4.44 -3.03
CA ALA A 421 -14.47 4.79 -2.13
C ALA A 421 -15.68 5.35 -2.91
N ASP A 422 -15.45 6.28 -3.87
CA ASP A 422 -16.52 6.82 -4.73
C ASP A 422 -17.07 5.75 -5.68
N MET A 423 -16.20 4.95 -6.29
CA MET A 423 -16.59 3.89 -7.24
C MET A 423 -17.40 2.79 -6.57
N ALA A 424 -17.00 2.33 -5.38
CA ALA A 424 -17.67 1.27 -4.64
C ALA A 424 -19.11 1.66 -4.29
N GLY A 425 -19.31 2.89 -3.82
CA GLY A 425 -20.66 3.42 -3.53
C GLY A 425 -21.57 3.58 -4.75
N GLY A 426 -21.00 3.59 -5.96
CA GLY A 426 -21.71 3.76 -7.24
C GLY A 426 -21.87 2.49 -8.08
N ILE A 427 -21.55 1.31 -7.54
CA ILE A 427 -21.72 0.03 -8.25
C ILE A 427 -23.21 -0.22 -8.54
N LYS A 428 -23.55 -0.44 -9.81
CA LYS A 428 -24.89 -0.84 -10.24
C LYS A 428 -24.97 -2.36 -10.29
N VAL A 429 -25.64 -2.95 -9.33
CA VAL A 429 -25.80 -4.39 -9.21
C VAL A 429 -26.89 -4.90 -10.15
N LYS A 430 -26.68 -6.08 -10.74
CA LYS A 430 -27.65 -6.76 -11.61
C LYS A 430 -28.08 -8.08 -10.97
N PRO A 431 -29.03 -8.05 -10.02
CA PRO A 431 -29.38 -9.22 -9.20
C PRO A 431 -29.87 -10.42 -10.03
N GLN A 432 -30.57 -10.15 -11.12
CA GLN A 432 -31.11 -11.22 -11.97
C GLN A 432 -29.97 -12.03 -12.64
N ALA A 433 -28.96 -11.35 -13.18
CA ALA A 433 -27.81 -12.03 -13.81
C ALA A 433 -27.02 -12.87 -12.79
N MET A 434 -26.86 -12.34 -11.57
CA MET A 434 -26.22 -13.06 -10.47
C MET A 434 -27.00 -14.33 -10.09
N ARG A 435 -28.35 -14.19 -9.95
CA ARG A 435 -29.23 -15.31 -9.62
C ARG A 435 -29.20 -16.40 -10.68
N GLU A 436 -29.30 -16.02 -11.96
CA GLU A 436 -29.27 -16.96 -13.09
C GLU A 436 -27.93 -17.74 -13.12
N ALA A 437 -26.81 -17.06 -12.83
CA ALA A 437 -25.53 -17.72 -12.72
C ALA A 437 -25.41 -18.64 -11.49
N ALA A 438 -26.07 -18.31 -10.38
CA ALA A 438 -26.09 -19.15 -9.17
C ALA A 438 -26.94 -20.42 -9.33
N LEU A 439 -27.89 -20.43 -10.25
CA LEU A 439 -28.66 -21.62 -10.60
C LEU A 439 -27.91 -22.61 -11.48
N GLN A 440 -26.71 -22.21 -11.97
CA GLN A 440 -25.86 -23.11 -12.77
C GLN A 440 -24.86 -23.83 -11.86
N GLY A 441 -24.58 -25.11 -12.14
CA GLY A 441 -23.50 -25.85 -11.47
C GLY A 441 -23.87 -26.48 -10.13
N PHE A 442 -25.17 -26.73 -9.89
CA PHE A 442 -25.63 -27.48 -8.71
C PHE A 442 -25.21 -26.86 -7.38
N ALA A 443 -25.33 -25.53 -7.23
CA ALA A 443 -24.82 -24.76 -6.11
C ALA A 443 -25.36 -25.23 -4.73
N THR A 444 -26.52 -25.91 -4.70
CA THR A 444 -27.19 -26.44 -3.49
C THR A 444 -26.87 -27.92 -3.21
N ALA A 445 -26.00 -28.55 -4.00
CA ALA A 445 -25.67 -29.97 -3.80
C ALA A 445 -25.08 -30.28 -2.41
N THR A 446 -24.26 -29.39 -1.85
CA THR A 446 -23.75 -29.53 -0.48
C THR A 446 -24.88 -29.46 0.56
N ASP A 447 -25.89 -28.62 0.31
CA ASP A 447 -27.04 -28.47 1.22
C ASP A 447 -27.86 -29.75 1.27
N LEU A 448 -28.03 -30.47 0.14
CA LEU A 448 -28.64 -31.78 0.11
C LEU A 448 -27.85 -32.84 0.88
N ALA A 449 -26.50 -32.82 0.78
CA ALA A 449 -25.65 -33.71 1.56
C ALA A 449 -25.79 -33.44 3.06
N ASP A 450 -25.71 -32.17 3.47
CA ASP A 450 -25.90 -31.74 4.86
C ASP A 450 -27.30 -32.10 5.39
N TYR A 451 -28.35 -32.01 4.54
CA TYR A 451 -29.71 -32.41 4.87
C TYR A 451 -29.76 -33.92 5.20
N LEU A 452 -29.13 -34.76 4.38
CA LEU A 452 -29.05 -36.19 4.62
C LEU A 452 -28.29 -36.54 5.88
N VAL A 453 -27.21 -35.80 6.17
CA VAL A 453 -26.44 -35.96 7.43
C VAL A 453 -27.29 -35.64 8.64
N LYS A 454 -28.09 -34.58 8.60
CA LYS A 454 -29.06 -34.24 9.66
C LYS A 454 -30.13 -35.31 9.84
N ARG A 455 -30.42 -36.12 8.83
CA ARG A 455 -31.29 -37.29 8.85
C ARG A 455 -30.59 -38.58 9.29
N GLY A 456 -29.33 -38.53 9.66
CA GLY A 456 -28.54 -39.62 10.25
C GLY A 456 -27.64 -40.38 9.28
N LEU A 457 -27.49 -39.93 8.02
CA LEU A 457 -26.55 -40.53 7.10
C LEU A 457 -25.10 -40.08 7.45
N PRO A 458 -24.10 -40.98 7.41
CA PRO A 458 -22.71 -40.55 7.44
C PRO A 458 -22.40 -39.59 6.26
N PHE A 459 -21.58 -38.58 6.48
CA PHE A 459 -21.30 -37.56 5.45
C PHE A 459 -20.77 -38.16 4.13
N ARG A 460 -19.92 -39.19 4.20
CA ARG A 460 -19.37 -39.85 2.99
C ARG A 460 -20.47 -40.49 2.15
N ASP A 461 -21.39 -41.16 2.82
CA ASP A 461 -22.52 -41.85 2.16
C ASP A 461 -23.51 -40.80 1.57
N ALA A 462 -23.75 -39.72 2.33
CA ALA A 462 -24.58 -38.60 1.85
C ALA A 462 -23.97 -37.95 0.60
N HIS A 463 -22.65 -37.73 0.60
CA HIS A 463 -21.91 -37.19 -0.55
C HIS A 463 -22.03 -38.09 -1.79
N GLU A 464 -21.91 -39.42 -1.63
CA GLU A 464 -22.05 -40.38 -2.73
C GLU A 464 -23.47 -40.35 -3.31
N VAL A 465 -24.49 -40.34 -2.47
CA VAL A 465 -25.91 -40.22 -2.88
C VAL A 465 -26.12 -38.97 -3.70
N VAL A 466 -25.64 -37.83 -3.24
CA VAL A 466 -25.78 -36.52 -3.94
C VAL A 466 -24.97 -36.52 -5.24
N ALA A 467 -23.78 -37.11 -5.27
CA ALA A 467 -22.99 -37.19 -6.50
C ALA A 467 -23.72 -38.00 -7.60
N HIS A 468 -24.46 -39.06 -7.24
CA HIS A 468 -25.31 -39.78 -8.17
C HIS A 468 -26.44 -38.92 -8.71
N ALA A 469 -27.15 -38.19 -7.81
CA ALA A 469 -28.23 -37.31 -8.21
C ALA A 469 -27.76 -36.18 -9.14
N VAL A 470 -26.60 -35.55 -8.83
CA VAL A 470 -26.00 -34.53 -9.70
C VAL A 470 -25.69 -35.10 -11.09
N ARG A 471 -25.02 -36.25 -11.17
CA ARG A 471 -24.68 -36.87 -12.46
C ARG A 471 -25.95 -37.16 -13.31
N ASP A 472 -27.00 -37.66 -12.67
CA ASP A 472 -28.25 -37.95 -13.36
C ASP A 472 -28.95 -36.68 -13.83
N CYS A 473 -28.92 -35.59 -13.03
CA CYS A 473 -29.40 -34.27 -13.43
C CYS A 473 -28.57 -33.66 -14.57
N GLU A 474 -27.24 -33.79 -14.58
CA GLU A 474 -26.40 -33.37 -15.71
C GLU A 474 -26.81 -34.06 -17.02
N GLN A 475 -27.08 -35.38 -16.99
CA GLN A 475 -27.52 -36.13 -18.17
C GLN A 475 -28.89 -35.71 -18.66
N ARG A 476 -29.76 -35.30 -17.73
CA ARG A 476 -31.15 -34.86 -18.02
C ARG A 476 -31.24 -33.38 -18.38
N GLY A 477 -30.20 -32.59 -18.11
CA GLY A 477 -30.16 -31.13 -18.29
C GLY A 477 -31.13 -30.39 -17.34
N CYS A 478 -31.27 -30.86 -16.08
CA CYS A 478 -32.06 -30.23 -15.03
C CYS A 478 -31.25 -30.00 -13.77
N ASP A 479 -31.75 -29.18 -12.83
CA ASP A 479 -31.16 -28.97 -11.52
C ASP A 479 -31.73 -29.96 -10.47
N LEU A 480 -31.02 -30.08 -9.31
CA LEU A 480 -31.50 -30.89 -8.18
C LEU A 480 -32.86 -30.39 -7.66
N ALA A 481 -33.13 -29.10 -7.72
CA ALA A 481 -34.37 -28.49 -7.31
C ALA A 481 -35.54 -28.84 -8.25
N ASP A 482 -35.30 -29.28 -9.48
CA ASP A 482 -36.32 -29.68 -10.44
C ASP A 482 -36.84 -31.12 -10.21
N LEU A 483 -36.14 -31.90 -9.39
CA LEU A 483 -36.52 -33.28 -9.09
C LEU A 483 -37.79 -33.31 -8.20
N SER A 484 -38.75 -34.16 -8.55
CA SER A 484 -39.90 -34.44 -7.69
C SER A 484 -39.45 -35.14 -6.39
N LEU A 485 -40.31 -35.06 -5.36
CA LEU A 485 -40.03 -35.74 -4.09
C LEU A 485 -39.82 -37.26 -4.28
N ASP A 486 -40.60 -37.91 -5.17
CA ASP A 486 -40.47 -39.34 -5.44
C ASP A 486 -39.12 -39.68 -6.10
N GLU A 487 -38.64 -38.83 -7.02
CA GLU A 487 -37.33 -38.98 -7.64
C GLU A 487 -36.20 -38.78 -6.60
N LEU A 488 -36.32 -37.79 -5.74
CA LEU A 488 -35.35 -37.56 -4.65
C LEU A 488 -35.34 -38.73 -3.65
N LYS A 489 -36.51 -39.27 -3.29
CA LYS A 489 -36.64 -40.46 -2.42
C LYS A 489 -36.05 -41.72 -3.05
N ALA A 490 -36.00 -41.81 -4.37
CA ALA A 490 -35.36 -42.95 -5.04
C ALA A 490 -33.85 -43.00 -4.77
N TYR A 491 -33.20 -41.85 -4.52
CA TYR A 491 -31.78 -41.80 -4.08
C TYR A 491 -31.61 -42.13 -2.60
N ASN A 492 -32.53 -41.65 -1.75
CA ASN A 492 -32.54 -42.01 -0.34
C ASN A 492 -33.95 -41.83 0.28
N PRO A 493 -34.52 -42.89 0.90
CA PRO A 493 -35.86 -42.84 1.46
C PRO A 493 -36.03 -41.91 2.67
N ALA A 494 -34.93 -41.44 3.28
CA ALA A 494 -34.94 -40.47 4.39
C ALA A 494 -35.28 -39.06 3.92
N ILE A 495 -35.32 -38.79 2.62
CA ILE A 495 -35.70 -37.48 2.06
C ILE A 495 -37.20 -37.27 2.25
N GLU A 496 -37.57 -36.11 2.78
CA GLU A 496 -38.94 -35.67 2.98
C GLU A 496 -39.23 -34.36 2.23
N ALA A 497 -40.50 -33.93 2.21
CA ALA A 497 -40.95 -32.78 1.42
C ALA A 497 -40.23 -31.45 1.72
N ASP A 498 -39.69 -31.28 2.93
CA ASP A 498 -38.93 -30.12 3.37
C ASP A 498 -37.58 -29.94 2.63
N VAL A 499 -37.12 -30.97 1.89
CA VAL A 499 -35.92 -30.91 1.06
C VAL A 499 -36.01 -29.81 -0.01
N HIS A 500 -37.22 -29.55 -0.54
CA HIS A 500 -37.42 -28.51 -1.55
C HIS A 500 -37.09 -27.10 -1.03
N GLU A 501 -37.27 -26.81 0.27
CA GLU A 501 -36.87 -25.56 0.89
C GLU A 501 -35.32 -25.48 0.95
N VAL A 502 -34.67 -26.60 1.27
CA VAL A 502 -33.19 -26.70 1.37
C VAL A 502 -32.51 -26.51 0.02
N LEU A 503 -33.15 -27.00 -1.05
CA LEU A 503 -32.64 -26.90 -2.43
C LEU A 503 -32.88 -25.55 -3.10
N THR A 504 -33.54 -24.60 -2.44
CA THR A 504 -33.58 -23.22 -2.92
C THR A 504 -32.29 -22.46 -2.63
N LEU A 505 -31.97 -21.50 -3.49
CA LEU A 505 -30.82 -20.61 -3.24
C LEU A 505 -31.00 -19.82 -1.93
N GLU A 506 -32.23 -19.38 -1.65
CA GLU A 506 -32.61 -18.68 -0.42
C GLU A 506 -32.41 -19.56 0.82
N GLY A 507 -32.91 -20.81 0.75
CA GLY A 507 -32.74 -21.80 1.82
C GLY A 507 -31.25 -22.05 2.14
N SER A 508 -30.46 -22.19 1.08
CA SER A 508 -29.02 -22.41 1.20
C SER A 508 -28.32 -21.25 1.93
N VAL A 509 -28.47 -19.99 1.50
CA VAL A 509 -27.83 -18.85 2.16
C VAL A 509 -28.37 -18.61 3.56
N ALA A 510 -29.67 -18.75 3.78
CA ALA A 510 -30.33 -18.52 5.06
C ALA A 510 -29.99 -19.58 6.12
N ALA A 511 -29.56 -20.78 5.73
CA ALA A 511 -29.17 -21.84 6.65
C ALA A 511 -27.87 -21.54 7.41
N ARG A 512 -27.01 -20.65 6.91
CA ARG A 512 -25.68 -20.36 7.44
C ARG A 512 -25.70 -19.16 8.40
N LYS A 513 -26.26 -19.38 9.61
CA LYS A 513 -26.53 -18.33 10.63
C LYS A 513 -25.40 -18.08 11.63
N HIS A 514 -24.29 -18.82 11.56
CA HIS A 514 -23.15 -18.61 12.42
C HIS A 514 -22.41 -17.30 12.06
N VAL A 515 -21.59 -16.79 12.98
CA VAL A 515 -20.75 -15.61 12.74
C VAL A 515 -19.87 -15.85 11.50
N GLY A 516 -19.90 -14.92 10.56
CA GLY A 516 -19.20 -15.05 9.27
C GLY A 516 -19.96 -15.89 8.23
N GLY A 517 -21.17 -16.35 8.52
CA GLY A 517 -22.02 -17.06 7.57
C GLY A 517 -22.73 -16.12 6.59
N THR A 518 -23.36 -16.71 5.55
CA THR A 518 -23.96 -15.97 4.45
C THR A 518 -25.42 -15.54 4.69
N ALA A 519 -26.02 -15.91 5.84
CA ALA A 519 -27.39 -15.55 6.13
C ALA A 519 -27.61 -14.04 6.08
N PRO A 520 -28.65 -13.54 5.41
CA PRO A 520 -28.89 -12.10 5.22
C PRO A 520 -28.88 -11.28 6.51
N GLU A 521 -29.40 -11.85 7.61
CA GLU A 521 -29.35 -11.21 8.92
C GLU A 521 -27.91 -11.00 9.41
N ARG A 522 -27.00 -11.96 9.17
CA ARG A 522 -25.58 -11.83 9.52
C ARG A 522 -24.87 -10.78 8.68
N VAL A 523 -25.21 -10.71 7.39
CA VAL A 523 -24.67 -9.69 6.49
C VAL A 523 -25.09 -8.29 6.95
N ARG A 524 -26.36 -8.11 7.35
CA ARG A 524 -26.86 -6.81 7.87
C ARG A 524 -26.19 -6.43 9.19
N GLU A 525 -26.05 -7.36 10.11
CA GLU A 525 -25.37 -7.14 11.39
C GLU A 525 -23.92 -6.69 11.18
N GLU A 526 -23.20 -7.37 10.30
CA GLU A 526 -21.80 -7.08 10.03
C GLU A 526 -21.63 -5.74 9.28
N ALA A 527 -22.48 -5.45 8.31
CA ALA A 527 -22.50 -4.16 7.63
C ALA A 527 -22.78 -3.02 8.63
N ALA A 528 -23.75 -3.20 9.52
CA ALA A 528 -24.07 -2.21 10.56
C ALA A 528 -22.88 -1.99 11.53
N ARG A 529 -22.15 -3.06 11.92
CA ARG A 529 -20.95 -2.97 12.75
C ARG A 529 -19.89 -2.11 12.06
N ILE A 530 -19.58 -2.38 10.79
CA ILE A 530 -18.58 -1.62 10.03
C ILE A 530 -19.01 -0.16 9.87
N LEU A 531 -20.28 0.11 9.59
CA LEU A 531 -20.81 1.48 9.50
C LEU A 531 -20.63 2.25 10.81
N ALA A 532 -20.86 1.59 11.95
CA ALA A 532 -20.65 2.21 13.27
C ALA A 532 -19.17 2.47 13.56
N GLU A 533 -18.28 1.53 13.25
CA GLU A 533 -16.84 1.67 13.45
C GLU A 533 -16.22 2.78 12.59
N THR A 534 -16.76 2.96 11.37
CA THR A 534 -16.22 3.92 10.41
C THR A 534 -17.00 5.24 10.38
N ALA A 535 -17.93 5.46 11.32
CA ALA A 535 -18.66 6.71 11.42
C ALA A 535 -17.69 7.90 11.55
N PRO A 536 -17.92 9.03 10.84
CA PRO A 536 -17.12 10.23 11.02
C PRO A 536 -17.13 10.64 12.49
N GLN A 537 -15.94 10.81 13.08
CA GLN A 537 -15.86 11.39 14.41
C GLN A 537 -16.44 12.80 14.34
N GLN A 538 -17.51 13.05 15.10
CA GLN A 538 -18.00 14.42 15.26
C GLN A 538 -16.91 15.21 15.99
N GLY A 539 -16.18 16.05 15.23
CA GLY A 539 -15.12 16.91 15.73
C GLY A 539 -15.63 18.05 16.59
#